data_c320ce79acbfafdecd6eb73daad94d54
#
_entry.id   c320ce79acbfafdecd6eb73daad94d54
#
_cell.length_a   1.000
_cell.length_b   1.000
_cell.length_c   1.000
_cell.angle_alpha   90.00
_cell.angle_beta   90.00
_cell.angle_gamma   90.00
#
_symmetry.space_group_name_H-M   'P 1'
#
loop_
_entity.id
_entity.type
_entity.pdbx_description
1 polymer ?
#
loop_
_entity_poly.entity_id
_entity_poly.type
_entity_poly.pdbx_seq_one_letter_code
_entity_poly.pdbx_strand_id
1 'polypeptide(L)'
;MFAIVIMTVGLLAVMTSFAIAISATASAQEDLIARHKAMDAMESIYTARNSQQLPFAAINNVANGGVFLGGPLPLLCAGPDGLVGTDDDVPCTSPDTGVACPGGVECLVLPGPDGILGTADDVTQSLSNFTRTITFGTVSLPAAEGGGPNTNLIAVTVAVSYTKPGWPSRTYTVNGLISSYH
;
A
#
# COMPACT_ATOMS: atom_id res chain seq x y z
N MET A 1 30.77 10.81 -43.81
CA MET A 1 30.59 9.64 -42.94
C MET A 1 30.72 9.94 -41.44
N PHE A 2 31.75 10.66 -40.95
CA PHE A 2 31.90 10.96 -39.52
C PHE A 2 30.72 11.73 -38.92
N ALA A 3 30.12 12.70 -39.63
CA ALA A 3 29.00 13.47 -39.17
C ALA A 3 27.74 12.61 -38.89
N ILE A 4 27.48 11.60 -39.70
CA ILE A 4 26.35 10.67 -39.54
C ILE A 4 26.55 9.82 -38.28
N VAL A 5 27.76 9.35 -38.04
CA VAL A 5 28.09 8.56 -36.84
C VAL A 5 27.88 9.38 -35.57
N ILE A 6 28.34 10.62 -35.55
CA ILE A 6 28.17 11.52 -34.40
C ILE A 6 26.67 11.81 -34.15
N MET A 7 25.91 12.07 -35.21
CA MET A 7 24.46 12.30 -35.10
C MET A 7 23.72 11.06 -34.58
N THR A 8 24.03 9.87 -35.06
CA THR A 8 23.36 8.62 -34.60
C THR A 8 23.69 8.32 -33.15
N VAL A 9 24.93 8.48 -32.70
CA VAL A 9 25.32 8.30 -31.31
C VAL A 9 24.64 9.34 -30.40
N GLY A 10 24.59 10.60 -30.84
CA GLY A 10 23.90 11.66 -30.11
C GLY A 10 22.39 11.39 -29.94
N LEU A 11 21.73 10.96 -31.02
CA LEU A 11 20.30 10.61 -30.99
C LEU A 11 20.02 9.43 -30.07
N LEU A 12 20.83 8.38 -30.11
CA LEU A 12 20.69 7.22 -29.22
C LEU A 12 20.88 7.61 -27.75
N ALA A 13 21.85 8.47 -27.44
CA ALA A 13 22.07 8.95 -26.08
C ALA A 13 20.87 9.73 -25.52
N VAL A 14 20.23 10.55 -26.36
CA VAL A 14 19.02 11.28 -25.97
C VAL A 14 17.85 10.34 -25.75
N MET A 15 17.62 9.36 -26.64
CA MET A 15 16.54 8.37 -26.48
C MET A 15 16.70 7.54 -25.20
N THR A 16 17.92 7.10 -24.86
CA THR A 16 18.18 6.36 -23.63
C THR A 16 17.91 7.20 -22.39
N SER A 17 18.28 8.49 -22.40
CA SER A 17 18.00 9.41 -21.31
C SER A 17 16.50 9.60 -21.07
N PHE A 18 15.70 9.73 -22.12
CA PHE A 18 14.25 9.82 -22.01
C PHE A 18 13.62 8.52 -21.45
N ALA A 19 14.09 7.35 -21.91
CA ALA A 19 13.59 6.06 -21.40
C ALA A 19 13.86 5.91 -19.89
N ILE A 20 15.03 6.31 -19.42
CA ILE A 20 15.38 6.30 -17.99
C ILE A 20 14.52 7.28 -17.21
N ALA A 21 14.30 8.49 -17.72
CA ALA A 21 13.48 9.50 -17.06
C ALA A 21 12.01 9.04 -16.89
N ILE A 22 11.40 8.48 -17.93
CA ILE A 22 10.04 7.93 -17.88
C ILE A 22 9.96 6.78 -16.88
N SER A 23 10.93 5.87 -16.87
CA SER A 23 10.99 4.76 -15.95
C SER A 23 11.12 5.22 -14.48
N ALA A 24 11.93 6.25 -14.22
CA ALA A 24 12.10 6.83 -12.89
C ALA A 24 10.81 7.49 -12.40
N THR A 25 10.11 8.23 -13.26
CA THR A 25 8.81 8.85 -12.92
C THR A 25 7.76 7.80 -12.57
N ALA A 26 7.65 6.73 -13.37
CA ALA A 26 6.72 5.65 -13.10
C ALA A 26 7.02 4.95 -11.77
N SER A 27 8.30 4.73 -11.43
CA SER A 27 8.68 4.16 -10.13
C SER A 27 8.35 5.08 -8.96
N ALA A 28 8.50 6.39 -9.13
CA ALA A 28 8.16 7.36 -8.09
C ALA A 28 6.64 7.38 -7.82
N GLN A 29 5.81 7.21 -8.85
CA GLN A 29 4.35 7.09 -8.69
C GLN A 29 3.97 5.83 -7.91
N GLU A 30 4.56 4.67 -8.24
CA GLU A 30 4.30 3.42 -7.51
C GLU A 30 4.77 3.49 -6.05
N ASP A 31 5.93 4.10 -5.77
CA ASP A 31 6.40 4.35 -4.40
C ASP A 31 5.42 5.23 -3.61
N LEU A 32 4.86 6.26 -4.25
CA LEU A 32 3.86 7.14 -3.63
C LEU A 32 2.56 6.39 -3.32
N ILE A 33 2.08 5.57 -4.23
CA ILE A 33 0.89 4.71 -4.04
C ILE A 33 1.12 3.76 -2.87
N ALA A 34 2.27 3.05 -2.85
CA ALA A 34 2.61 2.12 -1.77
C ALA A 34 2.60 2.83 -0.41
N ARG A 35 3.17 4.03 -0.35
CA ARG A 35 3.17 4.86 0.85
C ARG A 35 1.76 5.24 1.30
N HIS A 36 0.91 5.74 0.40
CA HIS A 36 -0.48 6.08 0.72
C HIS A 36 -1.24 4.88 1.25
N LYS A 37 -1.16 3.74 0.56
CA LYS A 37 -1.87 2.53 0.97
C LYS A 37 -1.40 1.95 2.30
N ALA A 38 -0.11 2.10 2.63
CA ALA A 38 0.40 1.71 3.94
C ALA A 38 -0.10 2.65 5.05
N MET A 39 -0.15 3.95 4.77
CA MET A 39 -0.65 4.96 5.73
C MET A 39 -2.16 4.83 5.94
N ASP A 40 -2.95 4.63 4.88
CA ASP A 40 -4.41 4.41 4.95
C ASP A 40 -4.73 3.22 5.85
N ALA A 41 -4.04 2.09 5.67
CA ALA A 41 -4.23 0.91 6.50
C ALA A 41 -3.83 1.16 7.96
N MET A 42 -2.74 1.86 8.21
CA MET A 42 -2.34 2.23 9.57
C MET A 42 -3.37 3.13 10.24
N GLU A 43 -3.89 4.12 9.51
CA GLU A 43 -4.92 5.05 10.00
C GLU A 43 -6.23 4.32 10.32
N SER A 44 -6.66 3.36 9.47
CA SER A 44 -7.86 2.57 9.74
C SER A 44 -7.74 1.78 11.05
N ILE A 45 -6.57 1.18 11.33
CA ILE A 45 -6.30 0.46 12.58
C ILE A 45 -6.37 1.41 13.80
N TYR A 46 -5.72 2.59 13.70
CA TYR A 46 -5.79 3.57 14.78
C TYR A 46 -7.20 4.10 15.01
N THR A 47 -7.94 4.35 13.94
CA THR A 47 -9.33 4.82 14.01
C THR A 47 -10.21 3.78 14.67
N ALA A 48 -10.13 2.51 14.29
CA ALA A 48 -10.88 1.43 14.89
C ALA A 48 -10.56 1.25 16.38
N ARG A 49 -9.29 1.46 16.79
CA ARG A 49 -8.88 1.43 18.16
C ARG A 49 -9.44 2.62 18.96
N ASN A 50 -9.30 3.84 18.43
CA ASN A 50 -9.71 5.07 19.09
C ASN A 50 -11.23 5.21 19.19
N SER A 51 -11.98 4.72 18.20
CA SER A 51 -13.44 4.68 18.21
C SER A 51 -14.02 3.53 19.07
N GLN A 52 -13.14 2.69 19.66
CA GLN A 52 -13.51 1.48 20.41
C GLN A 52 -14.28 0.43 19.58
N GLN A 53 -14.19 0.50 18.26
CA GLN A 53 -14.74 -0.50 17.35
C GLN A 53 -14.04 -1.85 17.56
N LEU A 54 -12.70 -1.83 17.76
CA LEU A 54 -11.90 -2.99 18.12
C LEU A 54 -11.36 -2.89 19.54
N PRO A 55 -11.64 -3.90 20.40
CA PRO A 55 -10.95 -4.00 21.67
C PRO A 55 -9.45 -4.27 21.45
N PHE A 56 -8.61 -3.78 22.36
CA PHE A 56 -7.16 -3.92 22.26
C PHE A 56 -6.69 -5.37 22.00
N ALA A 57 -7.34 -6.34 22.65
CA ALA A 57 -7.02 -7.77 22.50
C ALA A 57 -7.31 -8.31 21.07
N ALA A 58 -8.22 -7.69 20.30
CA ALA A 58 -8.55 -8.09 18.94
C ALA A 58 -7.61 -7.47 17.92
N ILE A 59 -6.77 -6.51 18.30
CA ILE A 59 -5.77 -5.89 17.44
C ILE A 59 -4.55 -6.81 17.34
N ASN A 60 -4.69 -7.87 16.56
CA ASN A 60 -3.64 -8.85 16.31
C ASN A 60 -3.93 -9.62 15.02
N ASN A 61 -2.98 -10.41 14.55
CA ASN A 61 -3.27 -11.35 13.48
C ASN A 61 -4.15 -12.51 13.97
N VAL A 62 -4.96 -13.07 13.06
CA VAL A 62 -5.88 -14.19 13.34
C VAL A 62 -5.15 -15.35 14.00
N ALA A 63 -3.91 -15.66 13.59
CA ALA A 63 -3.08 -16.69 14.21
C ALA A 63 -2.81 -16.48 15.71
N ASN A 64 -2.95 -15.24 16.20
CA ASN A 64 -2.75 -14.85 17.58
C ASN A 64 -4.06 -14.40 18.26
N GLY A 65 -5.21 -14.78 17.69
CA GLY A 65 -6.52 -14.47 18.25
C GLY A 65 -7.08 -13.08 17.91
N GLY A 66 -6.48 -12.38 16.95
CA GLY A 66 -6.98 -11.09 16.46
C GLY A 66 -7.87 -11.23 15.22
N VAL A 67 -8.11 -10.10 14.53
CA VAL A 67 -9.00 -10.03 13.36
C VAL A 67 -8.26 -9.87 12.03
N PHE A 68 -6.98 -9.48 12.05
CA PHE A 68 -6.22 -9.21 10.83
C PHE A 68 -5.62 -10.46 10.22
N LEU A 69 -5.78 -10.64 8.94
CA LEU A 69 -5.18 -11.74 8.19
C LEU A 69 -3.66 -11.57 8.13
N GLY A 70 -2.95 -12.69 8.20
CA GLY A 70 -1.49 -12.70 8.09
C GLY A 70 -1.01 -12.91 6.65
N GLY A 71 0.21 -12.45 6.37
CA GLY A 71 0.88 -12.63 5.09
C GLY A 71 0.56 -11.54 4.06
N PRO A 72 1.17 -11.61 2.86
CA PRO A 72 0.91 -10.66 1.79
C PRO A 72 -0.46 -10.93 1.16
N LEU A 73 -1.35 -9.94 1.23
CA LEU A 73 -2.69 -9.96 0.67
C LEU A 73 -2.80 -8.97 -0.48
N PRO A 74 -3.63 -9.23 -1.51
CA PRO A 74 -3.96 -8.22 -2.50
C PRO A 74 -4.64 -7.02 -1.83
N LEU A 75 -4.58 -5.85 -2.46
CA LEU A 75 -5.25 -4.65 -1.97
C LEU A 75 -6.76 -4.77 -2.24
N LEU A 76 -7.49 -5.41 -1.34
CA LEU A 76 -8.94 -5.43 -1.35
C LEU A 76 -9.50 -4.21 -0.62
N CYS A 77 -10.74 -3.88 -0.93
CA CYS A 77 -11.48 -2.82 -0.24
C CYS A 77 -12.01 -3.32 1.10
N ALA A 78 -12.06 -2.40 2.07
CA ALA A 78 -12.62 -2.70 3.37
C ALA A 78 -14.04 -3.25 3.28
N GLY A 79 -14.32 -4.27 4.07
CA GLY A 79 -15.64 -4.84 4.24
C GLY A 79 -16.56 -3.98 5.10
N PRO A 80 -17.66 -4.56 5.61
CA PRO A 80 -18.62 -3.86 6.47
C PRO A 80 -18.01 -3.31 7.76
N ASP A 81 -16.88 -3.86 8.23
CA ASP A 81 -16.18 -3.38 9.41
C ASP A 81 -15.35 -2.11 9.15
N GLY A 82 -15.18 -1.70 7.88
CA GLY A 82 -14.39 -0.54 7.49
C GLY A 82 -12.88 -0.70 7.67
N LEU A 83 -12.40 -1.91 7.99
CA LEU A 83 -10.99 -2.25 8.11
C LEU A 83 -10.50 -2.93 6.84
N VAL A 84 -9.21 -2.85 6.61
CA VAL A 84 -8.55 -3.55 5.51
C VAL A 84 -7.61 -4.63 6.06
N GLY A 85 -7.52 -5.75 5.36
CA GLY A 85 -6.72 -6.89 5.79
C GLY A 85 -7.44 -7.80 6.78
N THR A 86 -8.77 -7.80 6.75
CA THR A 86 -9.67 -8.65 7.54
C THR A 86 -10.36 -9.69 6.65
N ASP A 87 -11.10 -10.62 7.24
CA ASP A 87 -11.73 -11.73 6.50
C ASP A 87 -12.96 -11.28 5.69
N ASP A 88 -13.51 -10.11 5.99
CA ASP A 88 -14.67 -9.54 5.32
C ASP A 88 -14.33 -8.54 4.20
N ASP A 89 -13.02 -8.39 3.88
CA ASP A 89 -12.56 -7.57 2.76
C ASP A 89 -13.24 -8.00 1.45
N VAL A 90 -13.69 -7.03 0.68
CA VAL A 90 -14.49 -7.25 -0.55
C VAL A 90 -13.78 -6.78 -1.81
N PRO A 91 -14.15 -7.31 -2.99
CA PRO A 91 -13.69 -6.77 -4.26
C PRO A 91 -14.05 -5.29 -4.41
N CYS A 92 -13.09 -4.51 -4.89
CA CYS A 92 -13.24 -3.06 -5.02
C CYS A 92 -14.10 -2.64 -6.22
N THR A 93 -14.82 -1.54 -6.03
CA THR A 93 -15.44 -0.77 -7.10
C THR A 93 -14.77 0.59 -7.19
N SER A 94 -14.70 1.17 -8.38
CA SER A 94 -14.19 2.53 -8.57
C SER A 94 -15.05 3.53 -7.80
N PRO A 95 -14.48 4.39 -6.98
CA PRO A 95 -15.25 5.39 -6.21
C PRO A 95 -15.96 6.39 -7.10
N ASP A 96 -15.44 6.67 -8.29
CA ASP A 96 -15.98 7.69 -9.18
C ASP A 96 -17.07 7.14 -10.11
N THR A 97 -16.93 5.92 -10.59
CA THR A 97 -17.84 5.32 -11.58
C THR A 97 -18.75 4.24 -11.01
N GLY A 98 -18.48 3.72 -9.82
CA GLY A 98 -19.16 2.55 -9.26
C GLY A 98 -18.93 1.24 -10.01
N VAL A 99 -18.07 1.24 -11.04
CA VAL A 99 -17.73 0.05 -11.83
C VAL A 99 -16.69 -0.78 -11.08
N ALA A 100 -16.80 -2.12 -11.19
CA ALA A 100 -15.83 -3.01 -10.56
C ALA A 100 -14.42 -2.73 -11.05
N CYS A 101 -13.47 -2.61 -10.09
CA CYS A 101 -12.07 -2.46 -10.40
C CYS A 101 -11.50 -3.72 -11.08
N PRO A 102 -10.62 -3.59 -12.07
CA PRO A 102 -10.04 -4.73 -12.76
C PRO A 102 -9.30 -5.66 -11.79
N GLY A 103 -9.67 -6.95 -11.81
CA GLY A 103 -9.12 -7.96 -10.89
C GLY A 103 -9.70 -7.94 -9.48
N GLY A 104 -10.71 -7.10 -9.19
CA GLY A 104 -11.35 -7.01 -7.87
C GLY A 104 -10.47 -6.34 -6.80
N VAL A 105 -9.29 -5.83 -7.16
CA VAL A 105 -8.39 -5.12 -6.24
C VAL A 105 -8.61 -3.62 -6.36
N GLU A 106 -8.08 -2.86 -5.41
CA GLU A 106 -8.12 -1.40 -5.48
C GLU A 106 -7.61 -0.87 -6.83
N CYS A 107 -8.19 0.20 -7.29
CA CYS A 107 -7.83 0.85 -8.55
C CYS A 107 -7.77 2.37 -8.39
N LEU A 108 -6.98 3.00 -9.24
CA LEU A 108 -6.90 4.45 -9.37
C LEU A 108 -7.61 4.89 -10.65
N VAL A 109 -8.36 5.96 -10.58
CA VAL A 109 -8.88 6.64 -11.75
C VAL A 109 -7.92 7.75 -12.12
N LEU A 110 -7.45 7.73 -13.35
CA LEU A 110 -6.54 8.72 -13.91
C LEU A 110 -7.30 9.53 -14.97
N PRO A 111 -7.09 10.84 -15.05
CA PRO A 111 -7.71 11.64 -16.08
C PRO A 111 -7.29 11.15 -17.47
N GLY A 112 -8.25 11.11 -18.37
CA GLY A 112 -8.02 10.81 -19.78
C GLY A 112 -7.27 11.92 -20.52
N PRO A 113 -7.30 11.91 -21.87
CA PRO A 113 -6.65 12.91 -22.69
C PRO A 113 -7.09 14.35 -22.45
N ASP A 114 -8.30 14.55 -21.91
CA ASP A 114 -8.82 15.88 -21.58
C ASP A 114 -8.23 16.45 -20.26
N GLY A 115 -7.55 15.61 -19.45
CA GLY A 115 -6.93 15.99 -18.18
C GLY A 115 -7.93 16.28 -17.05
N ILE A 116 -9.23 15.93 -17.22
CA ILE A 116 -10.30 16.18 -16.27
C ILE A 116 -10.78 14.84 -15.70
N LEU A 117 -10.80 14.68 -14.36
CA LEU A 117 -11.37 13.51 -13.71
C LEU A 117 -12.90 13.57 -13.71
N GLY A 118 -13.55 12.38 -13.77
CA GLY A 118 -15.00 12.24 -13.79
C GLY A 118 -15.60 12.33 -15.19
N THR A 119 -14.79 12.18 -16.23
CA THR A 119 -15.22 12.18 -17.64
C THR A 119 -15.19 10.79 -18.25
N ALA A 120 -15.79 10.61 -19.41
CA ALA A 120 -15.95 9.30 -20.03
C ALA A 120 -14.67 8.68 -20.59
N ASP A 121 -13.61 9.47 -20.71
CA ASP A 121 -12.29 9.07 -21.20
C ASP A 121 -11.28 8.75 -20.09
N ASP A 122 -11.71 8.78 -18.83
CA ASP A 122 -10.90 8.40 -17.67
C ASP A 122 -10.40 6.94 -17.78
N VAL A 123 -9.17 6.74 -17.37
CA VAL A 123 -8.51 5.43 -17.40
C VAL A 123 -8.42 4.84 -16.00
N THR A 124 -8.93 3.63 -15.83
CA THR A 124 -8.82 2.91 -14.55
C THR A 124 -7.55 2.07 -14.52
N GLN A 125 -6.65 2.38 -13.59
CA GLN A 125 -5.42 1.62 -13.35
C GLN A 125 -5.60 0.67 -12.16
N SER A 126 -5.48 -0.64 -12.40
CA SER A 126 -5.53 -1.67 -11.37
C SER A 126 -4.25 -1.66 -10.51
N LEU A 127 -4.40 -1.89 -9.20
CA LEU A 127 -3.29 -2.07 -8.26
C LEU A 127 -2.98 -3.56 -8.00
N SER A 128 -3.22 -4.43 -8.98
CA SER A 128 -3.01 -5.88 -8.86
C SER A 128 -1.53 -6.29 -8.67
N ASN A 129 -0.59 -5.40 -8.95
CA ASN A 129 0.83 -5.60 -8.70
C ASN A 129 1.27 -5.22 -7.27
N PHE A 130 0.33 -4.75 -6.44
CA PHE A 130 0.56 -4.40 -5.04
C PHE A 130 0.03 -5.48 -4.10
N THR A 131 0.73 -5.68 -2.98
CA THR A 131 0.29 -6.52 -1.86
C THR A 131 0.52 -5.79 -0.55
N ARG A 132 -0.37 -6.00 0.41
CA ARG A 132 -0.27 -5.45 1.76
C ARG A 132 -0.07 -6.56 2.77
N THR A 133 0.81 -6.34 3.74
CA THR A 133 1.03 -7.21 4.89
C THR A 133 0.88 -6.40 6.16
N ILE A 134 0.03 -6.86 7.08
CA ILE A 134 -0.17 -6.26 8.39
C ILE A 134 0.33 -7.27 9.43
N THR A 135 1.29 -6.86 10.26
CA THR A 135 1.85 -7.69 11.30
C THR A 135 1.84 -6.97 12.63
N PHE A 136 1.61 -7.72 13.69
CA PHE A 136 1.59 -7.24 15.06
C PHE A 136 2.69 -7.94 15.85
N GLY A 137 3.35 -7.20 16.72
CA GLY A 137 4.44 -7.70 17.55
C GLY A 137 4.37 -7.18 18.98
N THR A 138 5.00 -7.90 19.87
CA THR A 138 5.16 -7.49 21.26
C THR A 138 6.27 -6.44 21.39
N VAL A 139 6.06 -5.48 22.26
CA VAL A 139 7.09 -4.50 22.64
C VAL A 139 7.74 -5.00 23.94
N SER A 140 9.06 -5.07 23.96
CA SER A 140 9.81 -5.46 25.15
C SER A 140 10.10 -4.24 26.03
N LEU A 141 9.92 -4.40 27.34
CA LEU A 141 10.36 -3.39 28.30
C LEU A 141 11.89 -3.43 28.47
N PRO A 142 12.53 -2.26 28.68
CA PRO A 142 13.94 -2.21 29.07
C PRO A 142 14.20 -3.00 30.36
N ALA A 143 15.42 -3.55 30.50
CA ALA A 143 15.81 -4.28 31.71
C ALA A 143 15.69 -3.42 32.99
N ALA A 144 15.87 -2.11 32.88
CA ALA A 144 15.70 -1.15 33.98
C ALA A 144 14.24 -1.04 34.47
N GLU A 145 13.26 -1.46 33.66
CA GLU A 145 11.82 -1.43 33.96
C GLU A 145 11.26 -2.86 34.23
N GLY A 146 12.15 -3.79 34.56
CA GLY A 146 11.78 -5.17 34.88
C GLY A 146 11.92 -6.16 33.75
N GLY A 147 12.17 -5.73 32.53
CA GLY A 147 12.33 -6.58 31.32
C GLY A 147 11.05 -7.33 30.95
N GLY A 148 11.08 -7.98 29.80
CA GLY A 148 9.96 -8.82 29.32
C GLY A 148 8.97 -8.08 28.43
N PRO A 149 7.90 -8.78 27.96
CA PRO A 149 6.92 -8.21 27.06
C PRO A 149 6.02 -7.19 27.76
N ASN A 150 5.79 -6.05 27.12
CA ASN A 150 4.82 -5.06 27.58
C ASN A 150 3.43 -5.43 27.06
N THR A 151 2.55 -5.87 27.96
CA THR A 151 1.18 -6.29 27.61
C THR A 151 0.25 -5.13 27.26
N ASN A 152 0.68 -3.90 27.51
CA ASN A 152 -0.10 -2.69 27.25
C ASN A 152 0.28 -1.98 25.96
N LEU A 153 1.24 -2.52 25.21
CA LEU A 153 1.70 -1.98 23.93
C LEU A 153 1.80 -3.08 22.87
N ILE A 154 1.29 -2.77 21.68
CA ILE A 154 1.43 -3.60 20.49
C ILE A 154 2.17 -2.79 19.44
N ALA A 155 3.23 -3.36 18.89
CA ALA A 155 3.87 -2.82 17.70
C ALA A 155 3.07 -3.27 16.46
N VAL A 156 2.74 -2.32 15.60
CA VAL A 156 2.05 -2.56 14.33
C VAL A 156 3.01 -2.24 13.20
N THR A 157 3.13 -3.14 12.25
CA THR A 157 3.89 -2.93 11.02
C THR A 157 2.98 -3.17 9.84
N VAL A 158 2.81 -2.16 9.01
CA VAL A 158 2.13 -2.25 7.73
C VAL A 158 3.16 -2.12 6.62
N ALA A 159 3.29 -3.15 5.80
CA ALA A 159 4.18 -3.18 4.65
C ALA A 159 3.35 -3.30 3.36
N VAL A 160 3.58 -2.41 2.41
CA VAL A 160 3.02 -2.51 1.07
C VAL A 160 4.15 -2.73 0.08
N SER A 161 4.08 -3.88 -0.59
CA SER A 161 5.06 -4.30 -1.58
C SER A 161 4.46 -4.20 -2.98
N TYR A 162 5.27 -3.85 -3.95
CA TYR A 162 4.86 -3.89 -5.35
C TYR A 162 5.95 -4.46 -6.25
N THR A 163 5.53 -5.02 -7.37
CA THR A 163 6.41 -5.61 -8.36
C THR A 163 6.17 -4.96 -9.72
N LYS A 164 7.26 -4.71 -10.43
CA LYS A 164 7.24 -4.22 -11.81
C LYS A 164 8.01 -5.18 -12.70
N PRO A 165 7.48 -5.54 -13.88
CA PRO A 165 8.19 -6.43 -14.80
C PRO A 165 9.61 -5.93 -15.09
N GLY A 166 10.62 -6.80 -14.87
CA GLY A 166 12.04 -6.48 -15.08
C GLY A 166 12.71 -5.68 -13.96
N TRP A 167 12.05 -5.41 -12.85
CA TRP A 167 12.59 -4.70 -11.69
C TRP A 167 12.47 -5.54 -10.42
N PRO A 168 13.35 -5.34 -9.43
CA PRO A 168 13.19 -5.98 -8.13
C PRO A 168 11.93 -5.46 -7.43
N SER A 169 11.30 -6.32 -6.63
CA SER A 169 10.20 -5.92 -5.75
C SER A 169 10.66 -4.81 -4.80
N ARG A 170 9.79 -3.83 -4.58
CA ARG A 170 9.99 -2.76 -3.60
C ARG A 170 8.94 -2.84 -2.53
N THR A 171 9.29 -2.44 -1.31
CA THR A 171 8.42 -2.44 -0.15
C THR A 171 8.52 -1.11 0.58
N TYR A 172 7.37 -0.53 0.87
CA TYR A 172 7.25 0.60 1.79
C TYR A 172 6.65 0.11 3.10
N THR A 173 7.26 0.49 4.23
CA THR A 173 6.87 0.01 5.56
C THR A 173 6.59 1.19 6.49
N VAL A 174 5.46 1.12 7.18
CA VAL A 174 5.08 2.03 8.25
C VAL A 174 5.02 1.24 9.55
N ASN A 175 5.62 1.79 10.60
CA ASN A 175 5.60 1.22 11.93
C ASN A 175 4.86 2.15 12.88
N GLY A 176 4.09 1.56 13.79
CA GLY A 176 3.35 2.27 14.81
C GLY A 176 3.28 1.51 16.12
N LEU A 177 2.84 2.18 17.18
CA LEU A 177 2.59 1.59 18.49
C LEU A 177 1.16 1.88 18.90
N ILE A 178 0.46 0.86 19.36
CA ILE A 178 -0.90 0.97 19.89
C ILE A 178 -0.86 0.66 21.39
N SER A 179 -1.46 1.56 22.20
CA SER A 179 -1.56 1.40 23.64
C SER A 179 -2.92 0.82 24.03
N SER A 180 -2.95 0.05 25.12
CA SER A 180 -4.19 -0.38 25.77
C SER A 180 -4.89 0.79 26.49
N TYR A 181 -4.16 1.85 26.81
CA TYR A 181 -4.72 3.03 27.47
C TYR A 181 -5.48 3.93 26.49
N HIS A 182 -6.53 4.57 26.98
CA HIS A 182 -7.37 5.55 26.26
C HIS A 182 -7.01 6.96 26.71
#